data_d2b20de1650f7b23497f8ac13e747283
#
_entry.id   d2b20de1650f7b23497f8ac13e747283
#
_cell.length_a   1.000
_cell.length_b   1.000
_cell.length_c   1.000
_cell.angle_alpha   90.00
_cell.angle_beta   90.00
_cell.angle_gamma   90.00
#
_symmetry.space_group_name_H-M   'P 1'
#
loop_
_entity.id
_entity.type
_entity.pdbx_description
1 polymer ?
#
loop_
_entity_poly.entity_id
_entity_poly.type
_entity_poly.pdbx_seq_one_letter_code
_entity_poly.pdbx_strand_id
1 'polypeptide(L)'
;VGPAGTVPEVAGTPVRPELRLEVVAHHVGQFGAPDAGDTTGYGLQRQVVTLAPAAVRPYGSWFDAVVDALIEDLAAAGVDPAAAIEKVVVEHDELTLFVTREHLLDVARPLRDDQDLRFELCLGVSGVHYPEDLGRELHACTELLSLTHGGRALRLETTCPVSDPHVPSLVPLYPGNDWHERETWDLMGIVFD
;
A
#
# COMPACT_ATOMS: atom_id res chain seq x y z
N VAL A 1 -7.41 -50.23 -8.12
CA VAL A 1 -7.53 -48.94 -7.40
C VAL A 1 -6.67 -49.08 -6.16
N GLY A 2 -5.44 -48.55 -6.18
CA GLY A 2 -4.51 -48.51 -5.06
C GLY A 2 -4.75 -47.27 -4.18
N PRO A 3 -4.44 -47.30 -2.87
CA PRO A 3 -4.66 -46.18 -2.00
C PRO A 3 -3.73 -45.01 -2.34
N ALA A 4 -4.29 -43.81 -2.34
CA ALA A 4 -3.55 -42.57 -2.53
C ALA A 4 -2.46 -42.43 -1.45
N GLY A 5 -1.22 -42.35 -1.86
CA GLY A 5 -0.09 -42.10 -1.00
C GLY A 5 -0.20 -40.73 -0.36
N THR A 6 -0.20 -40.70 0.97
CA THR A 6 -0.04 -39.49 1.77
C THR A 6 1.33 -38.89 1.50
N VAL A 7 1.36 -37.65 1.01
CA VAL A 7 2.58 -36.85 0.90
C VAL A 7 3.09 -36.59 2.34
N PRO A 8 4.36 -36.86 2.66
CA PRO A 8 4.87 -36.60 4.01
C PRO A 8 4.86 -35.08 4.27
N GLU A 9 4.25 -34.70 5.39
CA GLU A 9 4.26 -33.34 5.92
C GLU A 9 5.71 -32.97 6.29
N VAL A 10 6.28 -32.01 5.56
CA VAL A 10 7.61 -31.45 5.87
C VAL A 10 7.44 -30.57 7.10
N ALA A 11 7.85 -31.07 8.24
CA ALA A 11 7.88 -30.29 9.49
C ALA A 11 8.80 -29.08 9.30
N GLY A 12 8.25 -27.87 9.48
CA GLY A 12 9.04 -26.63 9.54
C GLY A 12 8.79 -25.58 8.47
N THR A 13 7.83 -25.77 7.56
CA THR A 13 7.41 -24.65 6.70
C THR A 13 6.51 -23.72 7.53
N PRO A 14 6.88 -22.43 7.71
CA PRO A 14 5.98 -21.50 8.38
C PRO A 14 4.67 -21.48 7.59
N VAL A 15 3.57 -21.79 8.27
CA VAL A 15 2.23 -21.64 7.70
C VAL A 15 2.08 -20.16 7.43
N ARG A 16 2.17 -19.77 6.15
CA ARG A 16 1.82 -18.39 5.76
C ARG A 16 0.38 -18.18 6.21
N PRO A 17 0.09 -17.12 6.97
CA PRO A 17 -1.29 -16.78 7.25
C PRO A 17 -2.02 -16.70 5.92
N GLU A 18 -3.14 -17.39 5.78
CA GLU A 18 -3.94 -17.33 4.57
C GLU A 18 -4.21 -15.87 4.27
N LEU A 19 -3.71 -15.39 3.14
CA LEU A 19 -3.95 -14.04 2.64
C LEU A 19 -5.48 -13.91 2.47
N ARG A 20 -6.14 -13.28 3.42
CA ARG A 20 -7.56 -12.96 3.32
C ARG A 20 -7.68 -11.71 2.48
N LEU A 21 -7.58 -11.86 1.16
CA LEU A 21 -7.80 -10.76 0.23
C LEU A 21 -9.26 -10.32 0.34
N GLU A 22 -9.47 -9.04 0.58
CA GLU A 22 -10.79 -8.44 0.51
C GLU A 22 -11.18 -8.34 -0.96
N VAL A 23 -12.21 -9.09 -1.36
CA VAL A 23 -12.72 -9.07 -2.73
C VAL A 23 -13.66 -7.88 -2.87
N VAL A 24 -13.24 -6.87 -3.63
CA VAL A 24 -14.02 -5.65 -3.87
C VAL A 24 -14.81 -5.71 -5.16
N ALA A 25 -14.38 -6.47 -6.16
CA ALA A 25 -15.11 -6.62 -7.40
C ALA A 25 -14.80 -7.94 -8.13
N HIS A 26 -15.73 -8.32 -9.01
CA HIS A 26 -15.55 -9.40 -9.97
C HIS A 26 -15.77 -8.84 -11.38
N HIS A 27 -14.76 -8.92 -12.22
CA HIS A 27 -14.88 -8.60 -13.63
C HIS A 27 -14.98 -9.86 -14.46
N VAL A 28 -15.89 -9.85 -15.42
CA VAL A 28 -16.05 -10.93 -16.40
C VAL A 28 -15.94 -10.27 -17.78
N GLY A 29 -14.94 -10.67 -18.55
CA GLY A 29 -14.77 -10.14 -19.89
C GLY A 29 -13.32 -10.00 -20.32
N GLN A 30 -13.11 -9.59 -21.56
CA GLN A 30 -11.78 -9.30 -22.10
C GLN A 30 -11.30 -7.92 -21.60
N PHE A 31 -10.02 -7.81 -21.23
CA PHE A 31 -9.38 -6.54 -20.81
C PHE A 31 -10.02 -5.83 -19.60
N GLY A 32 -10.68 -6.58 -18.70
CA GLY A 32 -11.25 -5.99 -17.48
C GLY A 32 -12.45 -5.06 -17.71
N ALA A 33 -13.04 -5.05 -18.92
CA ALA A 33 -14.27 -4.31 -19.15
C ALA A 33 -15.41 -5.02 -18.41
N PRO A 34 -16.13 -4.36 -17.46
CA PRO A 34 -17.16 -4.99 -16.62
C PRO A 34 -18.28 -5.38 -17.55
N ASP A 35 -18.73 -5.43 -18.42
CA ASP A 35 -19.85 -5.84 -19.26
C ASP A 35 -19.46 -6.10 -20.73
N ALA A 36 -18.18 -6.35 -20.99
CA ALA A 36 -17.80 -6.79 -22.32
C ALA A 36 -18.42 -8.17 -22.56
N GLY A 37 -19.54 -8.16 -23.22
CA GLY A 37 -20.30 -9.35 -23.58
C GLY A 37 -19.55 -10.19 -24.60
N ASP A 38 -18.31 -10.58 -24.31
CA ASP A 38 -17.62 -11.57 -25.13
C ASP A 38 -18.23 -12.94 -24.86
N THR A 39 -19.08 -13.33 -25.76
CA THR A 39 -19.71 -14.63 -25.79
C THR A 39 -18.94 -15.66 -26.59
N THR A 40 -17.74 -15.33 -27.09
CA THR A 40 -17.00 -16.16 -28.05
C THR A 40 -16.14 -17.25 -27.39
N GLY A 41 -16.14 -17.36 -26.07
CA GLY A 41 -15.42 -18.40 -25.33
C GLY A 41 -13.93 -18.12 -25.07
N TYR A 42 -13.36 -17.09 -25.66
CA TYR A 42 -12.00 -16.62 -25.35
C TYR A 42 -11.96 -15.64 -24.16
N GLY A 43 -13.09 -15.12 -23.77
CA GLY A 43 -13.20 -13.99 -22.85
C GLY A 43 -13.72 -14.31 -21.46
N LEU A 44 -13.89 -15.58 -21.08
CA LEU A 44 -14.29 -15.93 -19.70
C LEU A 44 -13.13 -15.76 -18.70
N GLN A 45 -12.37 -14.69 -18.79
CA GLN A 45 -11.47 -14.31 -17.73
C GLN A 45 -12.29 -13.69 -16.59
N ARG A 46 -12.35 -14.39 -15.49
CA ARG A 46 -12.76 -13.82 -14.22
C ARG A 46 -11.56 -13.14 -13.61
N GLN A 47 -11.59 -11.83 -13.56
CA GLN A 47 -10.66 -11.07 -12.75
C GLN A 47 -11.34 -10.78 -11.41
N VAL A 48 -10.72 -11.20 -10.34
CA VAL A 48 -11.13 -10.84 -8.99
C VAL A 48 -10.27 -9.65 -8.59
N VAL A 49 -10.88 -8.51 -8.35
CA VAL A 49 -10.18 -7.34 -7.81
C VAL A 49 -10.13 -7.50 -6.30
N THR A 50 -8.93 -7.53 -5.76
CA THR A 50 -8.71 -7.73 -4.33
C THR A 50 -7.87 -6.58 -3.77
N LEU A 51 -8.26 -6.10 -2.59
CA LEU A 51 -7.43 -5.21 -1.79
C LEU A 51 -6.77 -6.03 -0.67
N ALA A 52 -5.53 -5.66 -0.32
CA ALA A 52 -4.84 -6.27 0.78
C ALA A 52 -5.53 -5.96 2.12
N PRO A 53 -5.83 -6.96 2.94
CA PRO A 53 -6.43 -6.75 4.25
C PRO A 53 -5.42 -6.14 5.22
N ALA A 54 -5.94 -5.54 6.29
CA ALA A 54 -5.09 -5.11 7.39
C ALA A 54 -4.35 -6.30 8.01
N ALA A 55 -3.05 -6.14 8.20
CA ALA A 55 -2.22 -7.10 8.89
C ALA A 55 -2.54 -7.14 10.39
N VAL A 56 -2.36 -8.31 10.99
CA VAL A 56 -2.55 -8.50 12.43
C VAL A 56 -1.19 -8.64 13.10
N ARG A 57 -0.98 -7.93 14.21
CA ARG A 57 0.26 -8.04 14.99
C ARG A 57 0.45 -9.46 15.58
N PRO A 58 1.69 -9.93 15.73
CA PRO A 58 2.94 -9.27 15.32
C PRO A 58 3.14 -9.27 13.80
N TYR A 59 3.59 -8.13 13.26
CA TYR A 59 3.85 -7.98 11.81
C TYR A 59 5.11 -8.74 11.38
N GLY A 60 6.02 -8.96 12.35
CA GLY A 60 7.26 -9.68 12.13
C GLY A 60 8.40 -8.80 11.62
N SER A 61 9.59 -9.37 11.54
CA SER A 61 10.79 -8.67 11.11
C SER A 61 11.03 -7.36 11.91
N TRP A 62 11.36 -6.28 11.23
CA TRP A 62 11.53 -4.94 11.79
C TRP A 62 10.25 -4.10 11.76
N PHE A 63 9.17 -4.64 11.22
CA PHE A 63 7.93 -3.89 10.95
C PHE A 63 7.24 -3.40 12.23
N ASP A 64 7.14 -4.26 13.26
CA ASP A 64 6.54 -3.85 14.53
C ASP A 64 7.30 -2.67 15.15
N ALA A 65 8.64 -2.72 15.15
CA ALA A 65 9.46 -1.66 15.72
C ALA A 65 9.27 -0.31 15.00
N VAL A 66 9.18 -0.33 13.67
CA VAL A 66 8.95 0.89 12.87
C VAL A 66 7.55 1.45 13.13
N VAL A 67 6.53 0.61 13.17
CA VAL A 67 5.16 1.07 13.41
C VAL A 67 5.02 1.59 14.85
N ASP A 68 5.66 0.96 15.84
CA ASP A 68 5.61 1.40 17.23
C ASP A 68 6.31 2.76 17.41
N ALA A 69 7.51 2.96 16.87
CA ALA A 69 8.22 4.23 16.89
C ALA A 69 7.41 5.35 16.21
N LEU A 70 6.83 5.06 15.04
CA LEU A 70 5.99 6.02 14.34
C LEU A 70 4.74 6.41 15.15
N ILE A 71 4.08 5.46 15.81
CA ILE A 71 2.94 5.72 16.68
C ILE A 71 3.34 6.62 17.85
N GLU A 72 4.50 6.39 18.47
CA GLU A 72 5.04 7.21 19.55
C GLU A 72 5.31 8.64 19.08
N ASP A 73 5.92 8.82 17.91
CA ASP A 73 6.21 10.12 17.34
C ASP A 73 4.95 10.91 17.00
N LEU A 74 3.96 10.27 16.38
CA LEU A 74 2.66 10.89 16.08
C LEU A 74 1.96 11.35 17.36
N ALA A 75 1.92 10.48 18.37
CA ALA A 75 1.33 10.83 19.66
C ALA A 75 2.07 11.99 20.35
N ALA A 76 3.41 12.01 20.29
CA ALA A 76 4.23 13.10 20.82
C ALA A 76 3.98 14.43 20.08
N ALA A 77 3.68 14.37 18.78
CA ALA A 77 3.29 15.53 17.98
C ALA A 77 1.82 15.96 18.18
N GLY A 78 1.04 15.21 18.97
CA GLY A 78 -0.37 15.49 19.20
C GLY A 78 -1.29 15.04 18.07
N VAL A 79 -0.81 14.18 17.17
CA VAL A 79 -1.59 13.56 16.10
C VAL A 79 -2.12 12.22 16.58
N ASP A 80 -3.41 11.97 16.40
CA ASP A 80 -3.99 10.65 16.70
C ASP A 80 -3.50 9.62 15.67
N PRO A 81 -2.72 8.62 16.09
CA PRO A 81 -2.22 7.60 15.16
C PRO A 81 -3.33 6.82 14.44
N ALA A 82 -4.48 6.62 15.09
CA ALA A 82 -5.61 5.91 14.50
C ALA A 82 -6.34 6.76 13.44
N ALA A 83 -6.24 8.08 13.51
CA ALA A 83 -6.75 8.98 12.47
C ALA A 83 -5.76 9.10 11.30
N ALA A 84 -4.45 8.99 11.58
CA ALA A 84 -3.41 9.14 10.57
C ALA A 84 -3.15 7.85 9.77
N ILE A 85 -3.12 6.70 10.44
CA ILE A 85 -2.83 5.39 9.82
C ILE A 85 -4.12 4.58 9.76
N GLU A 86 -4.68 4.44 8.57
CA GLU A 86 -5.92 3.70 8.34
C GLU A 86 -5.72 2.19 8.54
N LYS A 87 -4.64 1.66 8.00
CA LYS A 87 -4.26 0.25 8.14
C LYS A 87 -2.79 0.03 7.86
N VAL A 88 -2.27 -1.05 8.40
CA VAL A 88 -0.95 -1.60 8.07
C VAL A 88 -1.16 -2.84 7.23
N VAL A 89 -0.42 -2.97 6.14
CA VAL A 89 -0.41 -4.15 5.28
C VAL A 89 1.00 -4.73 5.25
N VAL A 90 1.10 -6.04 5.37
CA VAL A 90 2.37 -6.77 5.23
C VAL A 90 2.15 -7.88 4.23
N GLU A 91 2.77 -7.75 3.08
CA GLU A 91 2.73 -8.74 1.99
C GLU A 91 4.12 -8.89 1.38
N HIS A 92 4.49 -10.09 1.01
CA HIS A 92 5.77 -10.38 0.33
C HIS A 92 7.02 -9.84 1.03
N ASP A 93 6.98 -9.78 2.38
CA ASP A 93 8.01 -9.16 3.22
C ASP A 93 8.17 -7.64 3.01
N GLU A 94 7.13 -6.97 2.53
CA GLU A 94 7.05 -5.52 2.39
C GLU A 94 6.03 -4.94 3.36
N LEU A 95 6.38 -3.78 3.93
CA LEU A 95 5.53 -3.01 4.84
C LEU A 95 4.87 -1.86 4.07
N THR A 96 3.54 -1.81 4.07
CA THR A 96 2.76 -0.70 3.53
C THR A 96 1.92 -0.07 4.63
N LEU A 97 2.00 1.24 4.76
CA LEU A 97 1.15 2.04 5.63
C LEU A 97 0.13 2.78 4.78
N PHE A 98 -1.14 2.49 4.97
CA PHE A 98 -2.22 3.29 4.41
C PHE A 98 -2.45 4.50 5.29
N VAL A 99 -2.25 5.68 4.74
CA VAL A 99 -2.23 6.95 5.46
C VAL A 99 -3.31 7.87 4.91
N THR A 100 -4.09 8.47 5.80
CA THR A 100 -5.06 9.49 5.41
C THR A 100 -4.34 10.68 4.77
N ARG A 101 -4.91 11.25 3.70
CA ARG A 101 -4.27 12.35 2.97
C ARG A 101 -4.02 13.58 3.85
N GLU A 102 -4.90 13.81 4.81
CA GLU A 102 -4.81 14.92 5.76
C GLU A 102 -3.58 14.83 6.68
N HIS A 103 -3.09 13.61 6.94
CA HIS A 103 -1.96 13.33 7.82
C HIS A 103 -0.71 12.83 7.10
N LEU A 104 -0.70 12.87 5.75
CA LEU A 104 0.45 12.35 4.98
C LEU A 104 1.77 13.01 5.38
N LEU A 105 1.79 14.34 5.53
CA LEU A 105 3.00 15.06 5.95
C LEU A 105 3.36 14.80 7.42
N ASP A 106 2.37 14.61 8.29
CA ASP A 106 2.59 14.30 9.70
C ASP A 106 3.26 12.94 9.88
N VAL A 107 2.88 11.96 9.04
CA VAL A 107 3.48 10.61 9.01
C VAL A 107 4.84 10.62 8.31
N ALA A 108 4.97 11.28 7.17
CA ALA A 108 6.20 11.24 6.38
C ALA A 108 7.37 11.97 7.06
N ARG A 109 7.10 13.01 7.85
CA ARG A 109 8.13 13.78 8.55
C ARG A 109 8.89 12.96 9.60
N PRO A 110 8.25 12.31 10.59
CA PRO A 110 8.97 11.45 11.53
C PRO A 110 9.64 10.27 10.83
N LEU A 111 9.01 9.65 9.83
CA LEU A 111 9.67 8.60 9.06
C LEU A 111 11.02 9.02 8.48
N ARG A 112 11.16 10.27 8.05
CA ARG A 112 12.42 10.82 7.54
C ARG A 112 13.38 11.23 8.66
N ASP A 113 12.88 11.95 9.67
CA ASP A 113 13.69 12.74 10.60
C ASP A 113 14.08 11.99 11.87
N ASP A 114 13.24 11.06 12.35
CA ASP A 114 13.55 10.27 13.53
C ASP A 114 14.71 9.32 13.29
N GLN A 115 15.59 9.15 14.31
CA GLN A 115 16.83 8.36 14.17
C GLN A 115 16.60 6.86 14.10
N ASP A 116 15.52 6.37 14.70
CA ASP A 116 15.17 4.95 14.72
C ASP A 116 14.43 4.54 13.44
N LEU A 117 13.85 5.51 12.70
CA LEU A 117 13.14 5.32 11.46
C LEU A 117 14.01 5.59 10.23
N ARG A 118 14.51 6.81 10.07
CA ARG A 118 15.46 7.23 9.01
C ARG A 118 15.14 6.73 7.61
N PHE A 119 13.92 6.91 7.15
CA PHE A 119 13.56 6.69 5.74
C PHE A 119 13.93 7.94 4.94
N GLU A 120 15.22 8.18 4.80
CA GLU A 120 15.79 9.41 4.26
C GLU A 120 15.68 9.54 2.75
N LEU A 121 15.39 8.46 2.04
CA LEU A 121 15.30 8.45 0.58
C LEU A 121 13.87 8.13 0.12
N CYS A 122 13.29 9.02 -0.70
CA CYS A 122 12.11 8.73 -1.48
C CYS A 122 12.54 8.22 -2.86
N LEU A 123 12.13 7.02 -3.21
CA LEU A 123 12.43 6.41 -4.51
C LEU A 123 11.48 6.93 -5.60
N GLY A 124 10.31 7.40 -5.21
CA GLY A 124 9.32 7.99 -6.09
C GLY A 124 7.90 7.79 -5.58
N VAL A 125 6.96 8.37 -6.31
CA VAL A 125 5.53 8.13 -6.17
C VAL A 125 4.97 7.63 -7.49
N SER A 126 4.02 6.72 -7.43
CA SER A 126 3.25 6.23 -8.58
C SER A 126 1.77 6.25 -8.26
N GLY A 127 0.93 6.47 -9.28
CA GLY A 127 -0.52 6.42 -9.16
C GLY A 127 -1.08 5.05 -9.54
N VAL A 128 -2.09 4.61 -8.82
CA VAL A 128 -2.89 3.42 -9.16
C VAL A 128 -4.36 3.80 -9.15
N HIS A 129 -5.13 3.27 -10.09
CA HIS A 129 -6.57 3.50 -10.16
C HIS A 129 -7.31 2.20 -9.87
N TYR A 130 -8.12 2.22 -8.82
CA TYR A 130 -9.03 1.15 -8.41
C TYR A 130 -10.48 1.62 -8.55
N PRO A 131 -11.11 1.50 -9.73
CA PRO A 131 -12.44 2.06 -9.99
C PRO A 131 -13.54 1.57 -9.04
N GLU A 132 -13.33 0.41 -8.42
CA GLU A 132 -14.28 -0.24 -7.51
C GLU A 132 -14.11 0.19 -6.05
N ASP A 133 -13.00 0.85 -5.70
CA ASP A 133 -12.79 1.40 -4.35
C ASP A 133 -13.47 2.79 -4.26
N LEU A 134 -14.78 2.78 -4.24
CA LEU A 134 -15.62 3.98 -4.35
C LEU A 134 -15.29 5.02 -3.27
N GLY A 135 -14.99 6.24 -3.72
CA GLY A 135 -14.59 7.37 -2.86
C GLY A 135 -13.09 7.37 -2.52
N ARG A 136 -12.34 6.39 -3.04
CA ARG A 136 -10.90 6.19 -2.83
C ARG A 136 -10.23 5.64 -4.09
N GLU A 137 -10.78 5.91 -5.24
CA GLU A 137 -10.41 5.25 -6.49
C GLU A 137 -8.97 5.48 -6.91
N LEU A 138 -8.38 6.62 -6.53
CA LEU A 138 -7.00 6.98 -6.85
C LEU A 138 -6.09 6.77 -5.65
N HIS A 139 -5.03 6.01 -5.85
CA HIS A 139 -4.01 5.73 -4.84
C HIS A 139 -2.69 6.34 -5.27
N ALA A 140 -2.07 7.12 -4.40
CA ALA A 140 -0.69 7.58 -4.51
C ALA A 140 0.20 6.66 -3.66
N CYS A 141 1.04 5.87 -4.33
CA CYS A 141 1.95 4.92 -3.70
C CYS A 141 3.35 5.51 -3.67
N THR A 142 3.82 5.91 -2.50
CA THR A 142 5.15 6.50 -2.30
C THR A 142 6.09 5.46 -1.70
N GLU A 143 7.22 5.21 -2.36
CA GLU A 143 8.24 4.27 -1.91
C GLU A 143 9.34 5.01 -1.16
N LEU A 144 9.55 4.64 0.10
CA LEU A 144 10.58 5.18 0.97
C LEU A 144 11.65 4.12 1.28
N LEU A 145 12.90 4.56 1.43
CA LEU A 145 14.02 3.69 1.73
C LEU A 145 14.88 4.27 2.85
N SER A 146 15.19 3.43 3.85
CA SER A 146 16.17 3.73 4.88
C SER A 146 17.50 3.08 4.53
N LEU A 147 18.46 3.90 4.08
CA LEU A 147 19.84 3.46 3.87
C LEU A 147 20.56 3.24 5.21
N THR A 148 20.28 4.10 6.19
CA THR A 148 20.82 4.04 7.54
C THR A 148 20.55 2.69 8.20
N HIS A 149 19.36 2.12 8.00
CA HIS A 149 18.95 0.84 8.56
C HIS A 149 19.08 -0.34 7.59
N GLY A 150 20.07 -0.28 6.68
CA GLY A 150 20.46 -1.42 5.85
C GLY A 150 19.52 -1.69 4.67
N GLY A 151 18.89 -0.66 4.13
CA GLY A 151 18.06 -0.78 2.94
C GLY A 151 16.63 -1.24 3.23
N ARG A 152 16.07 -0.90 4.40
CA ARG A 152 14.66 -1.15 4.69
C ARG A 152 13.79 -0.32 3.76
N ALA A 153 12.87 -0.97 3.07
CA ALA A 153 11.90 -0.32 2.20
C ALA A 153 10.51 -0.28 2.85
N LEU A 154 9.82 0.84 2.73
CA LEU A 154 8.48 1.06 3.25
C LEU A 154 7.65 1.80 2.20
N ARG A 155 6.40 1.40 2.02
CA ARG A 155 5.44 2.08 1.17
C ARG A 155 4.47 2.89 2.00
N LEU A 156 4.26 4.16 1.62
CA LEU A 156 3.10 4.95 2.04
C LEU A 156 2.06 4.89 0.92
N GLU A 157 0.85 4.53 1.23
CA GLU A 157 -0.27 4.52 0.30
C GLU A 157 -1.34 5.49 0.80
N THR A 158 -1.63 6.51 -0.01
CA THR A 158 -2.60 7.55 0.29
C THR A 158 -3.65 7.56 -0.79
N THR A 159 -4.92 7.66 -0.40
CA THR A 159 -6.04 7.58 -1.34
C THR A 159 -6.78 8.89 -1.46
N CYS A 160 -7.35 9.14 -2.65
CA CYS A 160 -8.28 10.23 -2.89
C CYS A 160 -9.37 9.82 -3.90
N PRO A 161 -10.56 10.43 -3.82
CA PRO A 161 -11.60 10.16 -4.80
C PRO A 161 -11.30 10.85 -6.15
N VAL A 162 -11.78 10.26 -7.24
CA VAL A 162 -11.69 10.88 -8.58
C VAL A 162 -12.34 12.27 -8.63
N SER A 163 -13.37 12.50 -7.81
CA SER A 163 -14.07 13.79 -7.74
C SER A 163 -13.27 14.89 -7.03
N ASP A 164 -12.24 14.51 -6.25
CA ASP A 164 -11.36 15.43 -5.51
C ASP A 164 -9.96 14.80 -5.44
N PRO A 165 -9.21 14.78 -6.57
CA PRO A 165 -7.98 14.03 -6.72
C PRO A 165 -6.75 14.74 -6.12
N HIS A 166 -6.91 15.33 -4.94
CA HIS A 166 -5.88 16.11 -4.25
C HIS A 166 -5.19 15.31 -3.16
N VAL A 167 -3.85 15.36 -3.16
CA VAL A 167 -2.97 14.73 -2.17
C VAL A 167 -1.88 15.73 -1.79
N PRO A 168 -1.52 15.88 -0.50
CA PRO A 168 -0.41 16.75 -0.12
C PRO A 168 0.91 16.32 -0.77
N SER A 169 1.67 17.30 -1.29
CA SER A 169 2.98 17.05 -1.87
C SER A 169 4.02 16.67 -0.82
N LEU A 170 4.84 15.67 -1.14
CA LEU A 170 6.01 15.30 -0.33
C LEU A 170 7.29 16.01 -0.74
N VAL A 171 7.27 16.86 -1.77
CA VAL A 171 8.43 17.64 -2.24
C VAL A 171 9.10 18.46 -1.12
N PRO A 172 8.38 19.07 -0.17
CA PRO A 172 9.00 19.77 0.97
C PRO A 172 9.87 18.87 1.87
N LEU A 173 9.58 17.57 1.89
CA LEU A 173 10.34 16.58 2.65
C LEU A 173 11.38 15.86 1.78
N TYR A 174 11.01 15.55 0.55
CA TYR A 174 11.82 14.81 -0.42
C TYR A 174 11.85 15.55 -1.76
N PRO A 175 12.75 16.54 -1.93
CA PRO A 175 12.76 17.38 -3.14
C PRO A 175 12.91 16.61 -4.46
N GLY A 176 13.54 15.42 -4.42
CA GLY A 176 13.66 14.56 -5.60
C GLY A 176 12.34 14.01 -6.13
N ASN A 177 11.28 14.08 -5.32
CA ASN A 177 9.96 13.56 -5.70
C ASN A 177 9.19 14.46 -6.69
N ASP A 178 9.64 15.71 -6.94
CA ASP A 178 8.96 16.68 -7.81
C ASP A 178 8.65 16.10 -9.20
N TRP A 179 9.58 15.39 -9.81
CA TRP A 179 9.37 14.77 -11.12
C TRP A 179 8.39 13.59 -11.09
N HIS A 180 8.40 12.80 -10.03
CA HIS A 180 7.50 11.67 -9.87
C HIS A 180 6.06 12.12 -9.60
N GLU A 181 5.89 13.20 -8.83
CA GLU A 181 4.58 13.82 -8.61
C GLU A 181 4.01 14.37 -9.91
N ARG A 182 4.84 15.02 -10.75
CA ARG A 182 4.43 15.50 -12.09
C ARG A 182 4.04 14.35 -13.02
N GLU A 183 4.82 13.29 -13.04
CA GLU A 183 4.50 12.08 -13.83
C GLU A 183 3.17 11.48 -13.38
N THR A 184 2.97 11.37 -12.07
CA THR A 184 1.73 10.82 -11.50
C THR A 184 0.53 11.71 -11.81
N TRP A 185 0.71 13.03 -11.79
CA TRP A 185 -0.32 13.96 -12.24
C TRP A 185 -0.65 13.79 -13.73
N ASP A 186 0.36 13.72 -14.58
CA ASP A 186 0.18 13.57 -16.02
C ASP A 186 -0.53 12.27 -16.40
N LEU A 187 -0.21 11.17 -15.72
CA LEU A 187 -0.71 9.83 -16.06
C LEU A 187 -2.04 9.49 -15.38
N MET A 188 -2.24 9.94 -14.14
CA MET A 188 -3.35 9.53 -13.29
C MET A 188 -4.27 10.67 -12.87
N GLY A 189 -3.86 11.92 -13.10
CA GLY A 189 -4.65 13.09 -12.72
C GLY A 189 -4.63 13.43 -11.22
N ILE A 190 -3.75 12.80 -10.43
CA ILE A 190 -3.60 13.12 -9.01
C ILE A 190 -2.88 14.48 -8.90
N VAL A 191 -3.51 15.42 -8.22
CA VAL A 191 -2.95 16.76 -7.98
C VAL A 191 -2.21 16.76 -6.64
N PHE A 192 -0.93 17.15 -6.67
CA PHE A 192 -0.13 17.28 -5.47
C PHE A 192 -0.05 18.76 -5.04
N ASP A 193 -0.49 19.08 -3.80
CA ASP A 193 -0.60 20.45 -3.25
C ASP A 193 0.58 20.83 -2.35
#